data_89e590ffa87ade808cec82637bcd176e
#
_entry.id   89e590ffa87ade808cec82637bcd176e
#
_cell.length_a   1.000
_cell.length_b   1.000
_cell.length_c   1.000
_cell.angle_alpha   90.00
_cell.angle_beta   90.00
_cell.angle_gamma   90.00
#
_symmetry.space_group_name_H-M   'P 1'
#
loop_
_entity.id
_entity.type
_entity.pdbx_description
1 polymer ?
#
loop_
_entity_poly.entity_id
_entity_poly.type
_entity_poly.pdbx_seq_one_letter_code
_entity_poly.pdbx_strand_id
1 'polypeptide(L)'
;MSEKRAGKVVSVTDIGSNFVRMGVYQAGKGGVQRLDYLEVPLRLGHEVFATGRISVSTVRQLSSILRGYAQVMKEYGVTEYRAIATTAMREAKNRAYVLDQLRIQNNLVVEVLEDGEESSLVYSALCRSPLLREESLLSYVGTGSVGLAVWRQGAV
;
A
#
# COMPACT_ATOMS: atom_id res chain seq x y z
N MET A 1 -1.34 32.38 23.35
CA MET A 1 -0.52 31.25 22.83
C MET A 1 -1.44 30.37 21.98
N SER A 2 -1.26 30.44 20.67
CA SER A 2 -2.14 29.70 19.73
C SER A 2 -1.70 28.24 19.76
N GLU A 3 -2.55 27.34 20.23
CA GLU A 3 -2.38 25.91 20.04
C GLU A 3 -2.33 25.63 18.53
N LYS A 4 -1.12 25.37 18.03
CA LYS A 4 -0.95 24.72 16.73
C LYS A 4 -1.69 23.38 16.85
N ARG A 5 -2.89 23.27 16.29
CA ARG A 5 -3.54 21.99 16.11
C ARG A 5 -2.53 21.09 15.39
N ALA A 6 -1.93 20.18 16.16
CA ALA A 6 -1.04 19.16 15.63
C ALA A 6 -1.80 18.47 14.50
N GLY A 7 -1.19 18.36 13.32
CA GLY A 7 -1.80 17.69 12.19
C GLY A 7 -2.07 16.22 12.54
N LYS A 8 -3.07 15.65 11.90
CA LYS A 8 -3.43 14.24 12.08
C LYS A 8 -2.30 13.35 11.59
N VAL A 9 -1.89 12.36 12.39
CA VAL A 9 -0.90 11.36 11.98
C VAL A 9 -1.62 10.14 11.42
N VAL A 10 -1.29 9.77 10.19
CA VAL A 10 -1.90 8.66 9.46
C VAL A 10 -0.84 7.72 8.92
N SER A 11 -1.20 6.47 8.66
CA SER A 11 -0.30 5.48 8.08
C SER A 11 -0.95 4.80 6.87
N VAL A 12 -0.11 4.49 5.88
CA VAL A 12 -0.49 3.66 4.74
C VAL A 12 0.49 2.50 4.65
N THR A 13 -0.05 1.27 4.63
CA THR A 13 0.72 0.04 4.43
C THR A 13 0.35 -0.55 3.07
N ASP A 14 1.36 -0.88 2.27
CA ASP A 14 1.26 -1.56 0.98
C ASP A 14 1.89 -2.95 1.07
N ILE A 15 1.09 -3.99 0.85
CA ILE A 15 1.52 -5.38 0.77
C ILE A 15 1.62 -5.75 -0.72
N GLY A 16 2.77 -5.45 -1.30
CA GLY A 16 3.08 -5.71 -2.70
C GLY A 16 3.59 -7.13 -2.96
N SER A 17 3.93 -7.41 -4.22
CA SER A 17 4.43 -8.74 -4.64
C SER A 17 5.84 -9.05 -4.14
N ASN A 18 6.71 -8.05 -3.91
CA ASN A 18 8.10 -8.26 -3.48
C ASN A 18 8.46 -7.57 -2.16
N PHE A 19 7.67 -6.61 -1.72
CA PHE A 19 7.95 -5.80 -0.54
C PHE A 19 6.67 -5.53 0.22
N VAL A 20 6.79 -5.42 1.54
CA VAL A 20 5.77 -4.82 2.40
C VAL A 20 6.30 -3.45 2.82
N ARG A 21 5.53 -2.41 2.53
CA ARG A 21 5.91 -1.01 2.78
C ARG A 21 4.96 -0.36 3.75
N MET A 22 5.47 0.55 4.55
CA MET A 22 4.63 1.41 5.38
C MET A 22 5.19 2.84 5.38
N GLY A 23 4.33 3.80 5.10
CA GLY A 23 4.61 5.21 5.30
C GLY A 23 3.80 5.77 6.46
N VAL A 24 4.42 6.60 7.29
CA VAL A 24 3.77 7.39 8.33
C VAL A 24 3.79 8.85 7.91
N TYR A 25 2.64 9.51 7.97
CA TYR A 25 2.48 10.86 7.45
C TYR A 25 1.76 11.74 8.46
N GLN A 26 2.14 13.01 8.50
CA GLN A 26 1.42 14.06 9.19
C GLN A 26 0.64 14.90 8.18
N ALA A 27 -0.68 14.92 8.32
CA ALA A 27 -1.58 15.72 7.49
C ALA A 27 -1.99 17.00 8.24
N GLY A 28 -1.81 18.15 7.63
CA GLY A 28 -2.11 19.45 8.22
C GLY A 28 -2.42 20.51 7.17
N LYS A 29 -2.61 21.76 7.60
CA LYS A 29 -2.95 22.89 6.71
C LYS A 29 -1.90 23.17 5.62
N GLY A 30 -0.65 22.74 5.82
CA GLY A 30 0.46 22.87 4.85
C GLY A 30 0.61 21.69 3.91
N GLY A 31 -0.33 20.72 3.92
CA GLY A 31 -0.26 19.51 3.10
C GLY A 31 0.07 18.27 3.91
N VAL A 32 0.65 17.28 3.25
CA VAL A 32 1.05 16.00 3.82
C VAL A 32 2.57 15.91 3.88
N GLN A 33 3.11 15.68 5.07
CA GLN A 33 4.53 15.47 5.31
C GLN A 33 4.78 14.02 5.69
N ARG A 34 5.74 13.35 5.05
CA ARG A 34 6.18 12.01 5.45
C ARG A 34 7.08 12.11 6.67
N LEU A 35 6.70 11.42 7.74
CA LEU A 35 7.46 11.32 8.99
C LEU A 35 8.42 10.15 8.96
N ASP A 36 7.95 8.99 8.44
CA ASP A 36 8.75 7.77 8.39
C ASP A 36 8.37 6.90 7.18
N TYR A 37 9.28 5.99 6.80
CA TYR A 37 9.06 5.04 5.73
C TYR A 37 9.83 3.76 5.99
N LEU A 38 9.13 2.65 6.02
CA LEU A 38 9.68 1.31 6.23
C LEU A 38 9.40 0.43 5.01
N GLU A 39 10.39 -0.38 4.67
CA GLU A 39 10.28 -1.36 3.60
C GLU A 39 10.94 -2.66 4.03
N VAL A 40 10.21 -3.77 3.92
CA VAL A 40 10.71 -5.11 4.25
C VAL A 40 10.49 -6.02 3.04
N PRO A 41 11.55 -6.69 2.54
CA PRO A 41 11.40 -7.62 1.43
C PRO A 41 10.61 -8.86 1.85
N LEU A 42 9.57 -9.18 1.07
CA LEU A 42 8.78 -10.39 1.21
C LEU A 42 8.27 -10.80 -0.17
N ARG A 43 8.80 -11.89 -0.74
CA ARG A 43 8.56 -12.31 -2.12
C ARG A 43 7.23 -13.06 -2.30
N LEU A 44 6.10 -12.43 -1.95
CA LEU A 44 4.75 -13.00 -2.12
C LEU A 44 4.47 -13.40 -3.58
N GLY A 45 4.83 -12.53 -4.53
CA GLY A 45 4.60 -12.77 -5.95
C GLY A 45 5.32 -14.03 -6.45
N HIS A 46 6.57 -14.24 -6.06
CA HIS A 46 7.31 -15.43 -6.45
C HIS A 46 6.61 -16.73 -6.05
N GLU A 47 6.08 -16.78 -4.84
CA GLU A 47 5.36 -17.96 -4.33
C GLU A 47 3.99 -18.12 -5.01
N VAL A 48 3.22 -17.04 -5.08
CA VAL A 48 1.85 -17.07 -5.63
C VAL A 48 1.86 -17.37 -7.12
N PHE A 49 2.76 -16.77 -7.91
CA PHE A 49 2.82 -17.02 -9.34
C PHE A 49 3.33 -18.42 -9.68
N ALA A 50 4.14 -19.03 -8.79
CA ALA A 50 4.60 -20.41 -8.97
C ALA A 50 3.58 -21.45 -8.49
N THR A 51 2.87 -21.20 -7.38
CA THR A 51 2.05 -22.22 -6.70
C THR A 51 0.54 -21.88 -6.64
N GLY A 52 0.19 -20.63 -6.91
CA GLY A 52 -1.17 -20.10 -6.76
C GLY A 52 -1.58 -19.86 -5.31
N ARG A 53 -0.68 -20.00 -4.33
CA ARG A 53 -1.02 -19.92 -2.89
C ARG A 53 0.09 -19.25 -2.09
N ILE A 54 -0.27 -18.72 -0.93
CA ILE A 54 0.66 -18.21 0.09
C ILE A 54 0.81 -19.29 1.16
N SER A 55 2.04 -19.72 1.44
CA SER A 55 2.33 -20.74 2.45
C SER A 55 2.12 -20.23 3.88
N VAL A 56 1.93 -21.13 4.82
CA VAL A 56 1.78 -20.79 6.24
C VAL A 56 3.06 -20.10 6.78
N SER A 57 4.24 -20.47 6.29
CA SER A 57 5.50 -19.81 6.66
C SER A 57 5.51 -18.36 6.23
N THR A 58 5.09 -18.07 5.01
CA THR A 58 5.00 -16.71 4.46
C THR A 58 3.93 -15.87 5.17
N VAL A 59 2.77 -16.47 5.51
CA VAL A 59 1.76 -15.81 6.34
C VAL A 59 2.32 -15.41 7.71
N ARG A 60 3.12 -16.27 8.35
CA ARG A 60 3.77 -15.95 9.63
C ARG A 60 4.77 -14.81 9.50
N GLN A 61 5.56 -14.79 8.43
CA GLN A 61 6.52 -13.71 8.16
C GLN A 61 5.78 -12.39 7.94
N LEU A 62 4.74 -12.38 7.09
CA LEU A 62 3.91 -11.20 6.85
C LEU A 62 3.27 -10.69 8.15
N SER A 63 2.71 -11.60 8.97
CA SER A 63 2.15 -11.25 10.28
C SER A 63 3.18 -10.63 11.22
N SER A 64 4.42 -11.14 11.22
CA SER A 64 5.51 -10.56 12.02
C SER A 64 5.87 -9.15 11.57
N ILE A 65 5.95 -8.91 10.26
CA ILE A 65 6.20 -7.58 9.68
C ILE A 65 5.09 -6.60 10.10
N LEU A 66 3.83 -6.99 9.92
CA LEU A 66 2.68 -6.15 10.25
C LEU A 66 2.60 -5.85 11.76
N ARG A 67 3.03 -6.78 12.62
CA ARG A 67 3.13 -6.54 14.06
C ARG A 67 4.18 -5.46 14.38
N GLY A 68 5.32 -5.50 13.72
CA GLY A 68 6.34 -4.45 13.82
C GLY A 68 5.80 -3.10 13.36
N TYR A 69 5.05 -3.07 12.25
CA TYR A 69 4.41 -1.85 11.75
C TYR A 69 3.35 -1.30 12.70
N ALA A 70 2.55 -2.17 13.32
CA ALA A 70 1.57 -1.76 14.33
C ALA A 70 2.23 -1.10 15.55
N GLN A 71 3.42 -1.60 15.95
CA GLN A 71 4.19 -0.98 17.02
C GLN A 71 4.68 0.42 16.62
N VAL A 72 5.22 0.58 15.41
CA VAL A 72 5.65 1.89 14.91
C VAL A 72 4.47 2.87 14.79
N MET A 73 3.31 2.41 14.28
CA MET A 73 2.10 3.22 14.26
C MET A 73 1.72 3.73 15.65
N LYS A 74 1.83 2.88 16.68
CA LYS A 74 1.56 3.25 18.07
C LYS A 74 2.55 4.31 18.58
N GLU A 75 3.85 4.16 18.27
CA GLU A 75 4.90 5.10 18.69
C GLU A 75 4.73 6.48 18.06
N TYR A 76 4.28 6.55 16.80
CA TYR A 76 3.95 7.81 16.13
C TYR A 76 2.57 8.38 16.48
N GLY A 77 1.78 7.70 17.30
CA GLY A 77 0.41 8.13 17.63
C GLY A 77 -0.51 8.17 16.41
N VAL A 78 -0.36 7.20 15.50
CA VAL A 78 -1.22 7.09 14.31
C VAL A 78 -2.67 6.93 14.72
N THR A 79 -3.53 7.82 14.23
CA THR A 79 -4.97 7.84 14.53
C THR A 79 -5.82 7.11 13.49
N GLU A 80 -5.32 7.04 12.27
CA GLU A 80 -5.98 6.30 11.17
C GLU A 80 -4.93 5.61 10.31
N TYR A 81 -5.25 4.42 9.86
CA TYR A 81 -4.42 3.68 8.90
C TYR A 81 -5.24 3.12 7.75
N ARG A 82 -4.59 2.90 6.63
CA ARG A 82 -5.08 2.06 5.54
C ARG A 82 -4.02 1.03 5.21
N ALA A 83 -4.36 -0.24 5.23
CA ALA A 83 -3.51 -1.33 4.81
C ALA A 83 -4.12 -1.95 3.54
N ILE A 84 -3.37 -1.92 2.47
CA ILE A 84 -3.77 -2.44 1.18
C ILE A 84 -2.88 -3.60 0.75
N ALA A 85 -3.44 -4.51 -0.03
CA ALA A 85 -2.70 -5.56 -0.72
C ALA A 85 -3.09 -5.56 -2.20
N THR A 86 -2.14 -5.89 -3.06
CA THR A 86 -2.31 -5.80 -4.51
C THR A 86 -2.14 -7.17 -5.18
N THR A 87 -1.57 -7.23 -6.37
CA THR A 87 -1.55 -8.36 -7.30
C THR A 87 -1.30 -9.72 -6.64
N ALA A 88 -0.25 -9.89 -5.83
CA ALA A 88 0.06 -11.21 -5.25
C ALA A 88 -1.04 -11.72 -4.32
N MET A 89 -1.63 -10.84 -3.50
CA MET A 89 -2.73 -11.22 -2.62
C MET A 89 -4.01 -11.47 -3.41
N ARG A 90 -4.29 -10.67 -4.43
CA ARG A 90 -5.45 -10.79 -5.31
C ARG A 90 -5.47 -12.13 -6.03
N GLU A 91 -4.30 -12.57 -6.56
CA GLU A 91 -4.13 -13.82 -7.29
C GLU A 91 -4.06 -15.08 -6.38
N ALA A 92 -3.84 -14.91 -5.09
CA ALA A 92 -3.72 -16.04 -4.18
C ALA A 92 -5.05 -16.75 -3.97
N LYS A 93 -5.13 -18.04 -4.34
CA LYS A 93 -6.33 -18.90 -4.17
C LYS A 93 -6.77 -19.03 -2.71
N ASN A 94 -5.87 -18.81 -1.76
CA ASN A 94 -6.14 -18.86 -0.32
C ASN A 94 -6.18 -17.47 0.33
N ARG A 95 -6.42 -16.41 -0.46
CA ARG A 95 -6.44 -15.01 0.05
C ARG A 95 -7.36 -14.82 1.26
N ALA A 96 -8.54 -15.41 1.24
CA ALA A 96 -9.51 -15.28 2.34
C ALA A 96 -8.95 -15.81 3.67
N TYR A 97 -8.31 -16.98 3.65
CA TYR A 97 -7.63 -17.54 4.81
C TYR A 97 -6.48 -16.61 5.30
N VAL A 98 -5.66 -16.11 4.36
CA VAL A 98 -4.54 -15.23 4.70
C VAL A 98 -5.04 -13.95 5.37
N LEU A 99 -6.02 -13.28 4.78
CA LEU A 99 -6.60 -12.05 5.32
C LEU A 99 -7.21 -12.26 6.72
N ASP A 100 -7.90 -13.39 6.93
CA ASP A 100 -8.46 -13.73 8.23
C ASP A 100 -7.36 -13.96 9.27
N GLN A 101 -6.28 -14.67 8.93
CA GLN A 101 -5.12 -14.86 9.80
C GLN A 101 -4.45 -13.52 10.17
N LEU A 102 -4.28 -12.61 9.21
CA LEU A 102 -3.71 -11.29 9.48
C LEU A 102 -4.60 -10.46 10.41
N ARG A 103 -5.91 -10.49 10.19
CA ARG A 103 -6.89 -9.82 11.05
C ARG A 103 -6.84 -10.34 12.48
N ILE A 104 -6.83 -11.67 12.68
CA ILE A 104 -6.82 -12.29 14.01
C ILE A 104 -5.49 -12.03 14.74
N GLN A 105 -4.35 -12.16 14.03
CA GLN A 105 -3.03 -12.10 14.67
C GLN A 105 -2.54 -10.66 14.91
N ASN A 106 -2.97 -9.70 14.11
CA ASN A 106 -2.45 -8.33 14.15
C ASN A 106 -3.49 -7.26 14.47
N ASN A 107 -4.76 -7.63 14.54
CA ASN A 107 -5.88 -6.69 14.66
C ASN A 107 -5.85 -5.60 13.56
N LEU A 108 -5.37 -5.97 12.37
CA LEU A 108 -5.29 -5.11 11.19
C LEU A 108 -6.22 -5.63 10.10
N VAL A 109 -7.00 -4.72 9.54
CA VAL A 109 -7.83 -5.01 8.36
C VAL A 109 -7.03 -4.63 7.11
N VAL A 110 -6.82 -5.62 6.24
CA VAL A 110 -6.14 -5.46 4.95
C VAL A 110 -7.19 -5.51 3.85
N GLU A 111 -7.24 -4.46 3.04
CA GLU A 111 -8.09 -4.34 1.86
C GLU A 111 -7.32 -4.84 0.63
N VAL A 112 -7.92 -5.69 -0.17
CA VAL A 112 -7.32 -6.11 -1.45
C VAL A 112 -7.87 -5.21 -2.54
N LEU A 113 -6.99 -4.44 -3.18
CA LEU A 113 -7.37 -3.57 -4.29
C LEU A 113 -7.58 -4.39 -5.56
N GLU A 114 -8.69 -4.14 -6.24
CA GLU A 114 -8.91 -4.63 -7.59
C GLU A 114 -8.08 -3.85 -8.59
N ASP A 115 -7.82 -4.42 -9.79
CA ASP A 115 -6.93 -3.82 -10.80
C ASP A 115 -7.33 -2.39 -11.18
N GLY A 116 -8.63 -2.12 -11.32
CA GLY A 116 -9.13 -0.79 -11.64
C GLY A 116 -8.88 0.24 -10.55
N GLU A 117 -8.98 -0.16 -9.27
CA GLU A 117 -8.72 0.72 -8.13
C GLU A 117 -7.22 1.02 -7.99
N GLU A 118 -6.38 -0.03 -8.11
CA GLU A 118 -4.92 0.12 -8.10
C GLU A 118 -4.46 1.08 -9.20
N SER A 119 -4.92 0.85 -10.43
CA SER A 119 -4.61 1.69 -11.59
C SER A 119 -5.08 3.14 -11.39
N SER A 120 -6.29 3.35 -10.89
CA SER A 120 -6.83 4.67 -10.60
C SER A 120 -5.99 5.46 -9.60
N LEU A 121 -5.52 4.81 -8.52
CA LEU A 121 -4.64 5.43 -7.55
C LEU A 121 -3.28 5.82 -8.14
N VAL A 122 -2.68 4.93 -8.95
CA VAL A 122 -1.40 5.20 -9.62
C VAL A 122 -1.55 6.36 -10.59
N TYR A 123 -2.56 6.35 -11.46
CA TYR A 123 -2.77 7.43 -12.42
C TYR A 123 -3.13 8.75 -11.72
N SER A 124 -3.93 8.74 -10.67
CA SER A 124 -4.21 9.93 -9.87
C SER A 124 -2.96 10.55 -9.26
N ALA A 125 -1.98 9.74 -8.87
CA ALA A 125 -0.68 10.21 -8.39
C ALA A 125 0.17 10.79 -9.54
N LEU A 126 0.21 10.12 -10.70
CA LEU A 126 0.93 10.57 -11.89
C LEU A 126 0.36 11.89 -12.44
N CYS A 127 -0.97 12.06 -12.41
CA CYS A 127 -1.65 13.28 -12.86
C CYS A 127 -1.29 14.53 -12.07
N ARG A 128 -0.66 14.39 -10.90
CA ARG A 128 -0.12 15.52 -10.12
C ARG A 128 1.32 15.88 -10.51
N SER A 129 1.92 15.14 -11.45
CA SER A 129 3.27 15.40 -11.90
C SER A 129 3.36 16.68 -12.73
N PRO A 130 4.31 17.59 -12.44
CA PRO A 130 4.55 18.78 -13.27
C PRO A 130 5.13 18.45 -14.66
N LEU A 131 5.47 17.17 -14.91
CA LEU A 131 6.02 16.71 -16.19
C LEU A 131 4.92 16.40 -17.21
N LEU A 132 3.65 16.34 -16.81
CA LEU A 132 2.54 16.08 -17.73
C LEU A 132 2.32 17.23 -18.69
N ARG A 133 2.16 16.88 -19.97
CA ARG A 133 1.81 17.80 -21.07
C ARG A 133 0.35 17.58 -21.48
N GLU A 134 -0.15 18.37 -22.43
CA GLU A 134 -1.54 18.31 -22.92
C GLU A 134 -1.95 16.91 -23.40
N GLU A 135 -1.01 16.17 -24.00
CA GLU A 135 -1.15 14.74 -24.30
C GLU A 135 0.08 13.98 -23.79
N SER A 136 -0.15 12.92 -23.03
CA SER A 136 0.93 12.09 -22.49
C SER A 136 0.50 10.62 -22.41
N LEU A 137 1.42 9.73 -22.75
CA LEU A 137 1.27 8.31 -22.46
C LEU A 137 1.83 8.06 -21.05
N LEU A 138 0.97 7.58 -20.17
CA LEU A 138 1.35 7.17 -18.82
C LEU A 138 1.61 5.67 -18.83
N SER A 139 2.75 5.27 -18.33
CA SER A 139 3.05 3.86 -18.09
C SER A 139 3.65 3.66 -16.72
N TYR A 140 3.26 2.57 -16.07
CA TYR A 140 3.95 2.11 -14.87
C TYR A 140 4.24 0.61 -14.96
N VAL A 141 5.34 0.21 -14.35
CA VAL A 141 5.73 -1.20 -14.25
C VAL A 141 5.90 -1.52 -12.78
N GLY A 142 4.99 -2.34 -12.25
CA GLY A 142 5.06 -2.92 -10.92
C GLY A 142 5.73 -4.29 -10.93
N THR A 143 5.88 -4.91 -9.77
CA THR A 143 6.45 -6.26 -9.64
C THR A 143 5.46 -7.37 -10.03
N GLY A 144 4.19 -7.06 -10.18
CA GLY A 144 3.14 -8.00 -10.57
C GLY A 144 2.17 -7.46 -11.63
N SER A 145 2.34 -6.20 -12.07
CA SER A 145 1.43 -5.56 -13.01
C SER A 145 2.14 -4.52 -13.88
N VAL A 146 1.60 -4.31 -15.08
CA VAL A 146 1.99 -3.22 -15.99
C VAL A 146 0.73 -2.46 -16.37
N GLY A 147 0.76 -1.15 -16.24
CA GLY A 147 -0.35 -0.29 -16.62
C GLY A 147 0.04 0.70 -17.71
N LEU A 148 -0.91 0.95 -18.62
CA LEU A 148 -0.81 1.95 -19.68
C LEU A 148 -2.10 2.79 -19.69
N ALA A 149 -1.96 4.11 -19.79
CA ALA A 149 -3.08 5.02 -19.96
C ALA A 149 -2.69 6.22 -20.81
N VAL A 150 -3.67 6.83 -21.45
CA VAL A 150 -3.49 8.07 -22.20
C VAL A 150 -4.07 9.21 -21.37
N TRP A 151 -3.23 10.18 -21.08
CA TRP A 151 -3.65 11.43 -20.47
C TRP A 151 -3.95 12.45 -21.55
N ARG A 152 -5.14 13.08 -21.47
CA ARG A 152 -5.53 14.16 -22.36
C ARG A 152 -6.25 15.26 -21.57
N GLN A 153 -5.77 16.50 -21.66
CA GLN A 153 -6.45 17.70 -21.16
C GLN A 153 -7.05 17.59 -19.74
N GLY A 154 -6.33 16.96 -18.82
CA GLY A 154 -6.78 16.84 -17.43
C GLY A 154 -7.57 15.56 -17.09
N ALA A 155 -7.70 14.62 -18.02
CA ALA A 155 -8.36 13.32 -17.80
C ALA A 155 -7.46 12.12 -18.19
N VAL A 156 -7.67 10.97 -17.55
CA VAL A 156 -7.06 9.67 -17.88
C VAL A 156 -8.10 8.77 -18.52
#